data_1c276d0d93aa4a241172e99b25555826
#
_entry.id   1c276d0d93aa4a241172e99b25555826
#
_cell.length_a   1.000
_cell.length_b   1.000
_cell.length_c   1.000
_cell.angle_alpha   90.00
_cell.angle_beta   90.00
_cell.angle_gamma   90.00
#
_symmetry.space_group_name_H-M   'P 1'
#
loop_
_entity.id
_entity.type
_entity.pdbx_description
1 polymer ?
#
loop_
_entity_poly.entity_id
_entity_poly.type
_entity_poly.pdbx_seq_one_letter_code
_entity_poly.pdbx_strand_id
1 'polypeptide(L)'
;MIIILQPHVTPHSTEYRQLMDYLTNRPNIQTRVHQEIGAQQTLTEIYLIGDTASLDQPEIEHQPGVERVVRVSEDYRILGRHHDDRRPTGFDYNGVLFSQDSLNVFAGLCAVDVPEHVEQMLKALRDNGQVCARMGAYKPRTNPYSFQGHGKACLPWVFDLAGKYGIKVIAMEVTHDSHLDEIQDALEKCGKPTGVMLQIGTRNTQNFELLKIVGRQREFPVLLKRGFGITLDESLNAAEYLASAGNRNVVFGLRGMKTNMGDPHRNFVDFAQVPVVKRLTRMPVCIDPSHSVGTRERAPDGMLDVMHVTAQGVVAGANMILVDFHPHPAKALVDGPQALTLAELPWFLEDVAIAREAYEKRRVLSERFAAR
;
A
#
# COMPACT_ATOMS: atom_id res chain seq x y z
N MET A 1 -12.22 14.37 -15.67
CA MET A 1 -13.11 15.07 -14.72
C MET A 1 -13.90 14.01 -13.95
N ILE A 2 -14.16 14.21 -12.67
CA ILE A 2 -14.93 13.28 -11.83
C ILE A 2 -16.12 14.04 -11.27
N ILE A 3 -17.31 13.50 -11.45
CA ILE A 3 -18.54 14.03 -10.85
C ILE A 3 -18.87 13.16 -9.65
N ILE A 4 -19.07 13.77 -8.51
CA ILE A 4 -19.47 13.08 -7.26
C ILE A 4 -20.93 13.41 -7.01
N LEU A 5 -21.75 12.37 -6.83
CA LEU A 5 -23.18 12.54 -6.61
C LEU A 5 -23.51 12.60 -5.12
N GLN A 6 -24.61 13.29 -4.81
CA GLN A 6 -25.16 13.31 -3.48
C GLN A 6 -25.57 11.90 -3.03
N PRO A 7 -25.43 11.52 -1.75
CA PRO A 7 -25.61 10.15 -1.27
C PRO A 7 -26.97 9.51 -1.59
N HIS A 8 -28.03 10.34 -1.73
CA HIS A 8 -29.39 9.86 -2.05
C HIS A 8 -29.60 9.57 -3.54
N VAL A 9 -28.67 9.99 -4.42
CA VAL A 9 -28.80 9.82 -5.86
C VAL A 9 -28.35 8.42 -6.26
N THR A 10 -29.28 7.66 -6.80
CA THR A 10 -29.06 6.29 -7.26
C THR A 10 -29.28 6.19 -8.77
N PRO A 11 -28.84 5.10 -9.45
CA PRO A 11 -29.06 4.91 -10.89
C PRO A 11 -30.54 4.93 -11.33
N HIS A 12 -31.47 4.81 -10.38
CA HIS A 12 -32.92 4.82 -10.62
C HIS A 12 -33.56 6.20 -10.39
N SER A 13 -32.83 7.15 -9.80
CA SER A 13 -33.35 8.51 -9.53
C SER A 13 -33.51 9.33 -10.80
N THR A 14 -34.37 10.33 -10.74
CA THR A 14 -34.61 11.25 -11.87
C THR A 14 -33.40 12.11 -12.14
N GLU A 15 -32.73 12.57 -11.09
CA GLU A 15 -31.52 13.39 -11.14
C GLU A 15 -30.39 12.65 -11.85
N TYR A 16 -30.21 11.37 -11.54
CA TYR A 16 -29.19 10.55 -12.21
C TYR A 16 -29.46 10.43 -13.71
N ARG A 17 -30.71 10.17 -14.12
CA ARG A 17 -31.08 10.04 -15.53
C ARG A 17 -30.85 11.36 -16.29
N GLN A 18 -31.29 12.47 -15.70
CA GLN A 18 -31.09 13.80 -16.30
C GLN A 18 -29.60 14.13 -16.50
N LEU A 19 -28.78 13.84 -15.48
CA LEU A 19 -27.33 14.04 -15.58
C LEU A 19 -26.71 13.13 -16.66
N MET A 20 -27.09 11.86 -16.70
CA MET A 20 -26.58 10.92 -17.72
C MET A 20 -26.99 11.33 -19.12
N ASP A 21 -28.24 11.77 -19.32
CA ASP A 21 -28.72 12.31 -20.62
C ASP A 21 -27.91 13.56 -21.02
N TYR A 22 -27.68 14.47 -20.09
CA TYR A 22 -26.83 15.65 -20.33
C TYR A 22 -25.42 15.27 -20.76
N LEU A 23 -24.80 14.29 -20.08
CA LEU A 23 -23.43 13.85 -20.37
C LEU A 23 -23.30 13.04 -21.66
N THR A 24 -24.28 12.19 -21.97
CA THR A 24 -24.28 11.34 -23.18
C THR A 24 -24.40 12.16 -24.46
N ASN A 25 -25.00 13.33 -24.41
CA ASN A 25 -25.13 14.23 -25.52
C ASN A 25 -23.86 15.07 -25.82
N ARG A 26 -22.79 14.89 -25.03
CA ARG A 26 -21.52 15.60 -25.25
C ARG A 26 -20.59 14.79 -26.18
N PRO A 27 -20.12 15.33 -27.29
CA PRO A 27 -19.23 14.61 -28.20
C PRO A 27 -17.86 14.34 -27.55
N ASN A 28 -17.24 13.25 -27.94
CA ASN A 28 -15.88 12.84 -27.47
C ASN A 28 -15.72 12.63 -25.97
N ILE A 29 -16.81 12.37 -25.25
CA ILE A 29 -16.78 12.05 -23.81
C ILE A 29 -17.39 10.68 -23.58
N GLN A 30 -16.65 9.85 -22.85
CA GLN A 30 -17.13 8.57 -22.31
C GLN A 30 -17.37 8.71 -20.82
N THR A 31 -18.44 8.10 -20.32
CA THR A 31 -18.75 8.05 -18.91
C THR A 31 -18.45 6.67 -18.33
N ARG A 32 -17.85 6.62 -17.15
CA ARG A 32 -17.75 5.40 -16.34
C ARG A 32 -18.30 5.69 -14.96
N VAL A 33 -19.23 4.86 -14.51
CA VAL A 33 -19.84 4.99 -13.19
C VAL A 33 -19.17 4.03 -12.23
N HIS A 34 -18.84 4.53 -11.06
CA HIS A 34 -18.33 3.74 -9.95
C HIS A 34 -19.16 3.99 -8.70
N GLN A 35 -19.47 2.93 -7.96
CA GLN A 35 -20.19 2.99 -6.70
C GLN A 35 -19.39 2.31 -5.60
N GLU A 36 -19.23 3.01 -4.48
CA GLU A 36 -18.63 2.50 -3.25
C GLU A 36 -19.74 2.40 -2.20
N ILE A 37 -19.97 1.19 -1.71
CA ILE A 37 -21.01 0.94 -0.70
C ILE A 37 -20.35 1.03 0.68
N GLY A 38 -20.57 2.14 1.38
CA GLY A 38 -20.16 2.33 2.76
C GLY A 38 -21.21 1.82 3.76
N ALA A 39 -20.84 1.78 5.04
CA ALA A 39 -21.71 1.31 6.10
C ALA A 39 -22.97 2.21 6.33
N GLN A 40 -22.90 3.48 5.97
CA GLN A 40 -23.97 4.46 6.19
C GLN A 40 -24.53 5.06 4.89
N GLN A 41 -23.75 5.07 3.82
CA GLN A 41 -24.14 5.67 2.54
C GLN A 41 -23.39 5.06 1.38
N THR A 42 -23.94 5.19 0.17
CA THR A 42 -23.27 4.82 -1.08
C THR A 42 -22.68 6.08 -1.72
N LEU A 43 -21.39 6.05 -2.04
CA LEU A 43 -20.74 7.06 -2.82
C LEU A 43 -20.83 6.67 -4.30
N THR A 44 -21.42 7.54 -5.13
CA THR A 44 -21.46 7.33 -6.60
C THR A 44 -20.58 8.38 -7.27
N GLU A 45 -19.63 7.93 -8.07
CA GLU A 45 -18.71 8.76 -8.85
C GLU A 45 -18.90 8.48 -10.35
N ILE A 46 -18.96 9.52 -11.17
CA ILE A 46 -19.02 9.43 -12.64
C ILE A 46 -17.71 9.98 -13.20
N TYR A 47 -16.93 9.14 -13.83
CA TYR A 47 -15.68 9.51 -14.49
C TYR A 47 -15.97 9.92 -15.93
N LEU A 48 -15.63 11.15 -16.28
CA LEU A 48 -15.67 11.66 -17.65
C LEU A 48 -14.30 11.48 -18.27
N ILE A 49 -14.25 10.74 -19.37
CA ILE A 49 -13.03 10.38 -20.10
C ILE A 49 -13.13 10.95 -21.53
N GLY A 50 -12.13 11.68 -21.96
CA GLY A 50 -12.09 12.32 -23.27
C GLY A 50 -11.77 13.80 -23.17
N ASP A 51 -12.31 14.63 -24.09
CA ASP A 51 -12.10 16.07 -24.11
C ASP A 51 -12.90 16.77 -23.01
N THR A 52 -12.48 16.61 -21.77
CA THR A 52 -13.11 17.26 -20.62
C THR A 52 -12.65 18.72 -20.43
N ALA A 53 -11.65 19.18 -21.19
CA ALA A 53 -11.20 20.57 -21.15
C ALA A 53 -12.28 21.54 -21.67
N SER A 54 -13.08 21.07 -22.64
CA SER A 54 -14.18 21.84 -23.24
C SER A 54 -15.42 21.95 -22.35
N LEU A 55 -15.49 21.18 -21.23
CA LEU A 55 -16.64 21.20 -20.34
C LEU A 55 -16.56 22.34 -19.32
N ASP A 56 -17.66 23.03 -19.11
CA ASP A 56 -17.80 24.00 -18.04
C ASP A 56 -18.10 23.30 -16.72
N GLN A 57 -17.14 23.35 -15.79
CA GLN A 57 -17.27 22.71 -14.46
C GLN A 57 -18.45 23.29 -13.66
N PRO A 58 -18.64 24.62 -13.54
CA PRO A 58 -19.80 25.20 -12.87
C PRO A 58 -21.14 24.74 -13.46
N GLU A 59 -21.26 24.59 -14.80
CA GLU A 59 -22.49 24.13 -15.42
C GLU A 59 -22.85 22.70 -14.98
N ILE A 60 -21.84 21.82 -14.81
CA ILE A 60 -22.04 20.45 -14.35
C ILE A 60 -22.34 20.41 -12.84
N GLU A 61 -21.68 21.26 -12.04
CA GLU A 61 -21.93 21.34 -10.60
C GLU A 61 -23.34 21.79 -10.26
N HIS A 62 -23.99 22.58 -11.15
CA HIS A 62 -25.37 23.02 -10.99
C HIS A 62 -26.41 21.97 -11.45
N GLN A 63 -26.00 20.83 -12.00
CA GLN A 63 -26.94 19.78 -12.36
C GLN A 63 -27.56 19.12 -11.10
N PRO A 64 -28.86 18.79 -11.15
CA PRO A 64 -29.54 18.14 -10.02
C PRO A 64 -28.80 16.86 -9.58
N GLY A 65 -28.64 16.68 -8.29
CA GLY A 65 -28.02 15.49 -7.71
C GLY A 65 -26.49 15.46 -7.73
N VAL A 66 -25.84 16.46 -8.33
CA VAL A 66 -24.38 16.62 -8.23
C VAL A 66 -24.03 17.24 -6.89
N GLU A 67 -23.12 16.61 -6.13
CA GLU A 67 -22.55 17.18 -4.92
C GLU A 67 -21.39 18.14 -5.28
N ARG A 68 -20.50 17.68 -6.17
CA ARG A 68 -19.36 18.47 -6.65
C ARG A 68 -18.71 17.84 -7.90
N VAL A 69 -17.91 18.63 -8.58
CA VAL A 69 -17.09 18.18 -9.72
C VAL A 69 -15.61 18.40 -9.41
N VAL A 70 -14.80 17.37 -9.67
CA VAL A 70 -13.35 17.42 -9.51
C VAL A 70 -12.68 17.40 -10.88
N ARG A 71 -11.98 18.48 -11.22
CA ARG A 71 -11.17 18.51 -12.43
C ARG A 71 -9.89 17.73 -12.21
N VAL A 72 -9.68 16.70 -13.01
CA VAL A 72 -8.50 15.84 -12.90
C VAL A 72 -7.34 16.52 -13.61
N SER A 73 -6.28 16.83 -12.89
CA SER A 73 -5.08 17.50 -13.40
C SER A 73 -3.90 16.56 -13.64
N GLU A 74 -3.98 15.31 -13.14
CA GLU A 74 -2.90 14.33 -13.20
C GLU A 74 -3.33 13.05 -13.92
N ASP A 75 -2.36 12.27 -14.42
CA ASP A 75 -2.63 11.02 -15.14
C ASP A 75 -3.26 9.93 -14.24
N TYR A 76 -2.86 9.87 -12.95
CA TYR A 76 -3.45 8.97 -11.95
C TYR A 76 -4.76 9.54 -11.40
N ARG A 77 -5.84 9.28 -12.13
CA ARG A 77 -7.16 9.90 -11.96
C ARG A 77 -7.90 9.44 -10.71
N ILE A 78 -7.79 8.14 -10.36
CA ILE A 78 -8.51 7.52 -9.26
C ILE A 78 -7.75 7.69 -7.94
N LEU A 79 -6.45 7.39 -7.93
CA LEU A 79 -5.60 7.46 -6.75
C LEU A 79 -5.00 8.84 -6.51
N GLY A 80 -4.98 9.69 -7.52
CA GLY A 80 -4.45 11.05 -7.45
C GLY A 80 -5.24 11.93 -6.48
N ARG A 81 -4.55 12.92 -5.94
CA ARG A 81 -5.14 14.03 -5.17
C ARG A 81 -5.34 15.20 -6.12
N HIS A 82 -6.59 15.61 -6.30
CA HIS A 82 -6.96 16.72 -7.18
C HIS A 82 -7.32 17.96 -6.35
N HIS A 83 -7.41 19.11 -7.01
CA HIS A 83 -7.79 20.36 -6.33
C HIS A 83 -9.17 20.18 -5.67
N ASP A 84 -9.30 20.63 -4.42
CA ASP A 84 -10.51 20.50 -3.59
C ASP A 84 -10.99 19.06 -3.33
N ASP A 85 -10.11 18.08 -3.53
CA ASP A 85 -10.44 16.67 -3.31
C ASP A 85 -10.55 16.36 -1.80
N ARG A 86 -11.76 16.00 -1.35
CA ARG A 86 -12.07 15.61 0.04
C ARG A 86 -12.27 14.11 0.21
N ARG A 87 -11.99 13.31 -0.83
CA ARG A 87 -12.12 11.85 -0.74
C ARG A 87 -11.16 11.28 0.32
N PRO A 88 -11.51 10.13 0.94
CA PRO A 88 -10.65 9.51 1.96
C PRO A 88 -9.21 9.25 1.48
N THR A 89 -8.26 9.38 2.38
CA THR A 89 -6.83 9.11 2.14
C THR A 89 -6.41 7.74 2.68
N GLY A 90 -7.32 6.79 2.70
CA GLY A 90 -7.07 5.45 3.22
C GLY A 90 -8.31 4.58 3.22
N PHE A 91 -8.19 3.42 3.85
CA PHE A 91 -9.21 2.38 3.93
C PHE A 91 -9.01 1.54 5.20
N ASP A 92 -10.07 0.88 5.64
CA ASP A 92 -10.03 -0.15 6.69
C ASP A 92 -9.97 -1.54 6.07
N TYR A 93 -9.14 -2.41 6.64
CA TYR A 93 -9.09 -3.81 6.25
C TYR A 93 -8.84 -4.70 7.46
N ASN A 94 -9.72 -5.66 7.69
CA ASN A 94 -9.67 -6.62 8.81
C ASN A 94 -9.40 -5.96 10.18
N GLY A 95 -10.01 -4.78 10.41
CA GLY A 95 -9.88 -4.01 11.64
C GLY A 95 -8.52 -3.31 11.80
N VAL A 96 -7.82 -3.06 10.70
CA VAL A 96 -6.60 -2.25 10.65
C VAL A 96 -6.84 -1.07 9.70
N LEU A 97 -6.63 0.15 10.21
CA LEU A 97 -6.72 1.37 9.41
C LEU A 97 -5.42 1.62 8.64
N PHE A 98 -5.53 1.69 7.33
CA PHE A 98 -4.48 2.11 6.40
C PHE A 98 -4.82 3.50 5.87
N SER A 99 -4.22 4.53 6.43
CA SER A 99 -4.48 5.92 6.02
C SER A 99 -3.22 6.76 6.03
N GLN A 100 -3.32 7.98 5.47
CA GLN A 100 -2.19 8.93 5.52
C GLN A 100 -1.92 9.49 6.93
N ASP A 101 -2.74 9.13 7.91
CA ASP A 101 -2.57 9.52 9.33
C ASP A 101 -2.19 8.32 10.24
N SER A 102 -2.35 7.08 9.78
CA SER A 102 -1.94 5.89 10.53
C SER A 102 -0.46 5.55 10.35
N LEU A 103 0.07 4.67 11.21
CA LEU A 103 1.36 4.01 11.04
C LEU A 103 1.24 2.55 11.47
N ASN A 104 1.50 1.61 10.56
CA ASN A 104 1.46 0.17 10.80
C ASN A 104 2.83 -0.45 10.53
N VAL A 105 3.29 -1.34 11.43
CA VAL A 105 4.56 -2.07 11.27
C VAL A 105 4.28 -3.49 10.81
N PHE A 106 4.83 -3.85 9.65
CA PHE A 106 4.82 -5.18 9.08
C PHE A 106 6.22 -5.78 9.17
N ALA A 107 6.52 -6.37 10.31
CA ALA A 107 7.78 -7.06 10.55
C ALA A 107 7.61 -8.58 10.31
N GLY A 108 8.67 -9.24 9.86
CA GLY A 108 8.65 -10.69 9.69
C GLY A 108 9.59 -11.23 8.61
N LEU A 109 9.34 -12.45 8.20
CA LEU A 109 10.22 -13.20 7.30
C LEU A 109 10.07 -12.72 5.86
N CYS A 110 11.18 -12.35 5.22
CA CYS A 110 11.19 -12.02 3.79
C CYS A 110 10.71 -13.20 2.95
N ALA A 111 11.15 -14.41 3.29
CA ALA A 111 10.57 -15.66 2.83
C ALA A 111 10.30 -16.56 4.02
N VAL A 112 9.14 -17.21 4.01
CA VAL A 112 8.79 -18.28 4.96
C VAL A 112 9.77 -19.44 4.75
N ASP A 113 10.34 -19.93 5.85
CA ASP A 113 11.25 -21.09 5.85
C ASP A 113 10.64 -22.29 6.58
N VAL A 114 10.69 -22.33 7.92
CA VAL A 114 10.13 -23.43 8.70
C VAL A 114 9.05 -22.93 9.66
N PRO A 115 8.05 -23.79 10.02
CA PRO A 115 6.95 -23.39 10.91
C PRO A 115 7.42 -22.81 12.25
N GLU A 116 8.50 -23.36 12.82
CA GLU A 116 9.05 -22.92 14.10
C GLU A 116 9.55 -21.47 14.05
N HIS A 117 10.17 -21.04 12.95
CA HIS A 117 10.62 -19.67 12.78
C HIS A 117 9.45 -18.70 12.60
N VAL A 118 8.44 -19.10 11.85
CA VAL A 118 7.21 -18.31 11.68
C VAL A 118 6.50 -18.18 13.02
N GLU A 119 6.36 -19.28 13.78
CA GLU A 119 5.72 -19.26 15.08
C GLU A 119 6.45 -18.34 16.08
N GLN A 120 7.78 -18.42 16.15
CA GLN A 120 8.59 -17.53 16.99
C GLN A 120 8.39 -16.06 16.63
N MET A 121 8.38 -15.74 15.32
CA MET A 121 8.18 -14.38 14.85
C MET A 121 6.77 -13.84 15.19
N LEU A 122 5.73 -14.62 14.91
CA LEU A 122 4.34 -14.19 15.18
C LEU A 122 4.08 -14.04 16.67
N LYS A 123 4.66 -14.92 17.50
CA LYS A 123 4.64 -14.80 18.95
C LYS A 123 5.32 -13.51 19.41
N ALA A 124 6.51 -13.20 18.89
CA ALA A 124 7.22 -11.96 19.22
C ALA A 124 6.41 -10.71 18.84
N LEU A 125 5.74 -10.72 17.68
CA LEU A 125 4.85 -9.62 17.26
C LEU A 125 3.70 -9.45 18.25
N ARG A 126 2.97 -10.51 18.58
CA ARG A 126 1.88 -10.48 19.57
C ARG A 126 2.36 -9.93 20.91
N ASP A 127 3.50 -10.44 21.41
CA ASP A 127 4.04 -10.07 22.72
C ASP A 127 4.48 -8.59 22.78
N ASN A 128 4.70 -7.97 21.61
CA ASN A 128 4.97 -6.54 21.43
C ASN A 128 3.77 -5.75 20.89
N GLY A 129 2.55 -6.29 21.01
CA GLY A 129 1.33 -5.59 20.64
C GLY A 129 1.13 -5.33 19.12
N GLN A 130 1.90 -6.02 18.28
CA GLN A 130 1.80 -5.86 16.82
C GLN A 130 0.77 -6.84 16.26
N VAL A 131 -0.05 -6.35 15.32
CA VAL A 131 -1.13 -7.10 14.69
C VAL A 131 -0.91 -7.31 13.18
N CYS A 132 0.19 -6.83 12.66
CA CYS A 132 0.54 -6.95 11.24
C CYS A 132 1.88 -7.68 11.10
N ALA A 133 2.00 -8.49 10.03
CA ALA A 133 3.22 -9.25 9.74
C ALA A 133 3.53 -9.23 8.24
N ARG A 134 4.79 -9.53 7.88
CA ARG A 134 5.13 -9.96 6.52
C ARG A 134 5.56 -11.43 6.54
N MET A 135 5.05 -12.22 5.57
CA MET A 135 5.40 -13.63 5.41
C MET A 135 5.40 -13.96 3.91
N GLY A 136 6.58 -14.08 3.32
CA GLY A 136 6.71 -14.31 1.88
C GLY A 136 6.58 -15.80 1.52
N ALA A 137 5.45 -16.21 0.98
CA ALA A 137 5.26 -17.58 0.47
C ALA A 137 5.86 -17.77 -0.92
N TYR A 138 5.78 -16.75 -1.77
CA TYR A 138 6.25 -16.72 -3.15
C TYR A 138 7.39 -15.72 -3.29
N LYS A 139 8.48 -16.09 -3.96
CA LYS A 139 9.68 -15.25 -4.06
C LYS A 139 10.21 -15.19 -5.51
N PRO A 140 10.04 -14.04 -6.20
CA PRO A 140 10.67 -13.84 -7.49
C PRO A 140 12.17 -13.68 -7.28
N ARG A 141 12.98 -14.49 -7.97
CA ARG A 141 14.44 -14.47 -7.85
C ARG A 141 15.08 -14.12 -9.19
N THR A 142 16.19 -13.37 -9.13
CA THR A 142 16.99 -13.08 -10.33
C THR A 142 17.71 -14.35 -10.83
N ASN A 143 18.14 -15.20 -9.90
CA ASN A 143 18.76 -16.48 -10.21
C ASN A 143 17.70 -17.60 -10.09
N PRO A 144 17.42 -18.38 -11.16
CA PRO A 144 16.41 -19.43 -11.15
C PRO A 144 16.74 -20.59 -10.20
N TYR A 145 17.99 -20.77 -9.81
CA TYR A 145 18.42 -21.82 -8.88
C TYR A 145 18.29 -21.40 -7.40
N SER A 146 17.97 -20.13 -7.12
CA SER A 146 17.72 -19.68 -5.76
C SER A 146 16.35 -20.14 -5.26
N PHE A 147 16.19 -20.22 -3.95
CA PHE A 147 14.91 -20.59 -3.30
C PHE A 147 13.78 -19.67 -3.76
N GLN A 148 12.70 -20.27 -4.32
CA GLN A 148 11.57 -19.55 -4.92
C GLN A 148 10.38 -19.34 -3.95
N GLY A 149 10.52 -19.74 -2.67
CA GLY A 149 9.43 -19.81 -1.71
C GLY A 149 8.80 -21.22 -1.66
N HIS A 150 8.03 -21.47 -0.60
CA HIS A 150 7.28 -22.72 -0.45
C HIS A 150 5.95 -22.71 -1.22
N GLY A 151 5.54 -21.55 -1.75
CA GLY A 151 4.29 -21.40 -2.48
C GLY A 151 3.07 -21.78 -1.65
N LYS A 152 2.07 -22.35 -2.28
CA LYS A 152 0.81 -22.73 -1.64
C LYS A 152 0.98 -23.74 -0.49
N ALA A 153 2.06 -24.51 -0.48
CA ALA A 153 2.27 -25.53 0.54
C ALA A 153 2.43 -24.96 1.97
N CYS A 154 2.90 -23.71 2.10
CA CYS A 154 3.04 -23.09 3.40
C CYS A 154 1.81 -22.28 3.86
N LEU A 155 0.90 -21.94 2.96
CA LEU A 155 -0.23 -21.05 3.28
C LEU A 155 -1.09 -21.56 4.45
N PRO A 156 -1.54 -22.84 4.49
CA PRO A 156 -2.41 -23.31 5.56
C PRO A 156 -1.81 -23.11 6.94
N TRP A 157 -0.58 -23.54 7.17
CA TRP A 157 0.03 -23.43 8.48
C TRP A 157 0.52 -22.01 8.81
N VAL A 158 0.87 -21.17 7.81
CA VAL A 158 1.15 -19.76 8.03
C VAL A 158 -0.10 -19.03 8.51
N PHE A 159 -1.25 -19.28 7.90
CA PHE A 159 -2.51 -18.63 8.28
C PHE A 159 -3.05 -19.15 9.63
N ASP A 160 -2.94 -20.45 9.91
CA ASP A 160 -3.29 -21.01 11.21
C ASP A 160 -2.45 -20.42 12.35
N LEU A 161 -1.14 -20.29 12.15
CA LEU A 161 -0.26 -19.65 13.11
C LEU A 161 -0.59 -18.15 13.27
N ALA A 162 -0.86 -17.44 12.18
CA ALA A 162 -1.27 -16.04 12.24
C ALA A 162 -2.56 -15.86 13.05
N GLY A 163 -3.57 -16.67 12.79
CA GLY A 163 -4.82 -16.69 13.56
C GLY A 163 -4.60 -17.03 15.02
N LYS A 164 -3.74 -18.03 15.32
CA LYS A 164 -3.34 -18.42 16.69
C LYS A 164 -2.75 -17.25 17.49
N TYR A 165 -1.95 -16.43 16.86
CA TYR A 165 -1.26 -15.30 17.48
C TYR A 165 -1.98 -13.95 17.30
N GLY A 166 -3.19 -13.92 16.72
CA GLY A 166 -4.01 -12.74 16.60
C GLY A 166 -3.48 -11.73 15.58
N ILE A 167 -2.69 -12.18 14.60
CA ILE A 167 -2.26 -11.34 13.49
C ILE A 167 -3.46 -11.07 12.58
N LYS A 168 -3.74 -9.81 12.34
CA LYS A 168 -4.87 -9.36 11.53
C LYS A 168 -4.56 -9.29 10.06
N VAL A 169 -3.35 -8.86 9.69
CA VAL A 169 -2.96 -8.69 8.28
C VAL A 169 -1.55 -9.18 8.03
N ILE A 170 -1.38 -10.01 7.00
CA ILE A 170 -0.10 -10.46 6.48
C ILE A 170 0.18 -9.83 5.12
N ALA A 171 1.30 -9.13 4.95
CA ALA A 171 1.78 -8.73 3.64
C ALA A 171 2.47 -9.93 2.97
N MET A 172 1.98 -10.35 1.81
CA MET A 172 2.45 -11.51 1.06
C MET A 172 2.65 -11.19 -0.42
N GLU A 173 3.86 -11.43 -0.95
CA GLU A 173 4.17 -11.16 -2.35
C GLU A 173 3.45 -12.15 -3.26
N VAL A 174 2.88 -11.64 -4.36
CA VAL A 174 2.28 -12.42 -5.44
C VAL A 174 2.98 -12.10 -6.75
N THR A 175 3.16 -13.10 -7.60
CA THR A 175 3.89 -12.97 -8.87
C THR A 175 3.14 -13.57 -10.05
N HIS A 176 2.04 -14.27 -9.78
CA HIS A 176 1.20 -14.97 -10.75
C HIS A 176 -0.27 -14.86 -10.32
N ASP A 177 -1.17 -14.92 -11.26
CA ASP A 177 -2.62 -14.85 -11.04
C ASP A 177 -3.16 -16.00 -10.18
N SER A 178 -2.66 -17.23 -10.38
CA SER A 178 -3.05 -18.39 -9.56
C SER A 178 -2.81 -18.23 -8.06
N HIS A 179 -1.88 -17.34 -7.67
CA HIS A 179 -1.61 -17.09 -6.25
C HIS A 179 -2.83 -16.47 -5.53
N LEU A 180 -3.71 -15.77 -6.24
CA LEU A 180 -4.93 -15.22 -5.68
C LEU A 180 -5.86 -16.34 -5.20
N ASP A 181 -6.14 -17.31 -6.09
CA ASP A 181 -6.98 -18.46 -5.77
C ASP A 181 -6.33 -19.33 -4.68
N GLU A 182 -5.00 -19.54 -4.74
CA GLU A 182 -4.28 -20.31 -3.72
C GLU A 182 -4.38 -19.69 -2.33
N ILE A 183 -4.27 -18.34 -2.23
CA ILE A 183 -4.42 -17.60 -0.98
C ILE A 183 -5.88 -17.68 -0.49
N GLN A 184 -6.86 -17.44 -1.37
CA GLN A 184 -8.27 -17.51 -1.05
C GLN A 184 -8.66 -18.88 -0.52
N ASP A 185 -8.31 -19.94 -1.25
CA ASP A 185 -8.57 -21.33 -0.87
C ASP A 185 -7.97 -21.70 0.49
N ALA A 186 -6.79 -21.18 0.81
CA ALA A 186 -6.14 -21.46 2.08
C ALA A 186 -6.81 -20.70 3.24
N LEU A 187 -7.23 -19.44 3.02
CA LEU A 187 -7.96 -18.65 4.02
C LEU A 187 -9.33 -19.24 4.34
N GLU A 188 -10.06 -19.73 3.33
CA GLU A 188 -11.37 -20.37 3.51
C GLU A 188 -11.30 -21.65 4.36
N LYS A 189 -10.18 -22.34 4.33
CA LYS A 189 -9.92 -23.57 5.10
C LYS A 189 -9.35 -23.29 6.48
N CYS A 190 -8.95 -22.05 6.78
CA CYS A 190 -8.35 -21.67 8.04
C CYS A 190 -9.43 -21.47 9.12
N GLY A 191 -9.24 -22.09 10.30
CA GLY A 191 -10.20 -22.00 11.41
C GLY A 191 -10.25 -20.64 12.10
N LYS A 192 -9.21 -19.83 11.97
CA LYS A 192 -9.12 -18.44 12.47
C LYS A 192 -8.56 -17.56 11.35
N PRO A 193 -9.41 -16.97 10.54
CA PRO A 193 -8.96 -16.22 9.38
C PRO A 193 -8.12 -15.00 9.77
N THR A 194 -7.01 -14.84 9.07
CA THR A 194 -6.23 -13.59 9.04
C THR A 194 -6.57 -12.84 7.74
N GLY A 195 -6.22 -11.55 7.65
CA GLY A 195 -6.27 -10.81 6.39
C GLY A 195 -4.95 -10.94 5.63
N VAL A 196 -5.01 -10.78 4.31
CA VAL A 196 -3.82 -10.74 3.45
C VAL A 196 -3.80 -9.42 2.69
N MET A 197 -2.66 -8.72 2.73
CA MET A 197 -2.34 -7.62 1.83
C MET A 197 -1.44 -8.17 0.74
N LEU A 198 -1.94 -8.17 -0.50
CA LEU A 198 -1.17 -8.64 -1.66
C LEU A 198 -0.03 -7.68 -1.94
N GLN A 199 1.19 -8.17 -2.00
CA GLN A 199 2.35 -7.35 -2.33
C GLN A 199 2.76 -7.58 -3.77
N ILE A 200 2.75 -6.53 -4.58
CA ILE A 200 3.40 -6.52 -5.90
C ILE A 200 4.84 -6.04 -5.71
N GLY A 201 5.77 -6.96 -5.91
CA GLY A 201 7.19 -6.68 -5.77
C GLY A 201 7.72 -5.79 -6.89
N THR A 202 8.84 -5.13 -6.63
CA THR A 202 9.52 -4.18 -7.52
C THR A 202 9.74 -4.71 -8.95
N ARG A 203 9.95 -6.03 -9.12
CA ARG A 203 10.14 -6.65 -10.44
C ARG A 203 8.87 -6.72 -11.27
N ASN A 204 7.70 -6.67 -10.61
CA ASN A 204 6.39 -6.78 -11.23
C ASN A 204 5.62 -5.45 -11.29
N THR A 205 6.24 -4.33 -10.90
CA THR A 205 5.59 -3.01 -10.94
C THR A 205 5.14 -2.63 -12.35
N GLN A 206 5.86 -3.05 -13.38
CA GLN A 206 5.53 -2.81 -14.79
C GLN A 206 4.91 -4.04 -15.47
N ASN A 207 4.51 -5.07 -14.71
CA ASN A 207 3.73 -6.19 -15.24
C ASN A 207 2.24 -5.80 -15.27
N PHE A 208 1.87 -4.99 -16.25
CA PHE A 208 0.53 -4.38 -16.33
C PHE A 208 -0.59 -5.41 -16.42
N GLU A 209 -0.36 -6.58 -17.01
CA GLU A 209 -1.37 -7.64 -17.03
C GLU A 209 -1.60 -8.23 -15.63
N LEU A 210 -0.55 -8.47 -14.85
CA LEU A 210 -0.68 -8.87 -13.45
C LEU A 210 -1.39 -7.79 -12.63
N LEU A 211 -1.06 -6.51 -12.85
CA LEU A 211 -1.72 -5.40 -12.15
C LEU A 211 -3.23 -5.35 -12.46
N LYS A 212 -3.64 -5.56 -13.70
CA LYS A 212 -5.05 -5.62 -14.08
C LYS A 212 -5.78 -6.80 -13.41
N ILE A 213 -5.14 -7.96 -13.37
CA ILE A 213 -5.70 -9.16 -12.73
C ILE A 213 -5.87 -8.93 -11.23
N VAL A 214 -4.81 -8.49 -10.54
CA VAL A 214 -4.83 -8.19 -9.11
C VAL A 214 -5.81 -7.04 -8.80
N GLY A 215 -5.95 -6.07 -9.70
CA GLY A 215 -6.88 -4.96 -9.56
C GLY A 215 -8.36 -5.33 -9.72
N ARG A 216 -8.70 -6.46 -10.37
CA ARG A 216 -10.10 -6.90 -10.52
C ARG A 216 -10.70 -7.47 -9.24
N GLN A 217 -9.88 -8.06 -8.38
CA GLN A 217 -10.32 -8.51 -7.06
C GLN A 217 -10.40 -7.30 -6.10
N ARG A 218 -11.35 -7.31 -5.15
CA ARG A 218 -11.60 -6.23 -4.19
C ARG A 218 -11.48 -6.66 -2.75
N GLU A 219 -11.22 -7.93 -2.53
CA GLU A 219 -11.18 -8.54 -1.21
C GLU A 219 -9.88 -8.19 -0.46
N PHE A 220 -8.75 -8.22 -1.17
CA PHE A 220 -7.45 -7.97 -0.59
C PHE A 220 -6.93 -6.58 -0.97
N PRO A 221 -6.46 -5.76 -0.02
CA PRO A 221 -5.70 -4.55 -0.35
C PRO A 221 -4.35 -4.89 -0.98
N VAL A 222 -3.76 -3.93 -1.68
CA VAL A 222 -2.53 -4.14 -2.43
C VAL A 222 -1.43 -3.19 -1.95
N LEU A 223 -0.26 -3.74 -1.62
CA LEU A 223 0.99 -2.99 -1.47
C LEU A 223 1.74 -3.05 -2.81
N LEU A 224 1.76 -1.96 -3.55
CA LEU A 224 2.55 -1.82 -4.77
C LEU A 224 3.90 -1.20 -4.45
N LYS A 225 4.99 -1.96 -4.59
CA LYS A 225 6.35 -1.44 -4.44
C LYS A 225 6.79 -0.71 -5.70
N ARG A 226 7.46 0.43 -5.52
CA ARG A 226 8.14 1.16 -6.58
C ARG A 226 9.04 0.24 -7.42
N GLY A 227 9.02 0.42 -8.74
CA GLY A 227 9.84 -0.34 -9.67
C GLY A 227 11.32 0.05 -9.64
N PHE A 228 12.19 -0.87 -10.11
CA PHE A 228 13.62 -0.61 -10.23
C PHE A 228 13.91 0.42 -11.33
N GLY A 229 14.58 1.52 -10.98
CA GLY A 229 15.12 2.46 -11.96
C GLY A 229 14.08 3.21 -12.80
N ILE A 230 12.78 3.09 -12.48
CA ILE A 230 11.71 3.86 -13.10
C ILE A 230 11.41 5.13 -12.32
N THR A 231 10.81 6.10 -12.98
CA THR A 231 10.42 7.36 -12.34
C THR A 231 9.33 7.15 -11.30
N LEU A 232 9.13 8.15 -10.43
CA LEU A 232 8.02 8.12 -9.48
C LEU A 232 6.69 8.11 -10.22
N ASP A 233 6.56 8.93 -11.25
CA ASP A 233 5.34 9.06 -12.05
C ASP A 233 4.96 7.75 -12.73
N GLU A 234 5.90 7.05 -13.37
CA GLU A 234 5.66 5.71 -13.94
C GLU A 234 5.17 4.71 -12.88
N SER A 235 5.70 4.80 -11.64
CA SER A 235 5.29 3.93 -10.55
C SER A 235 3.90 4.29 -10.01
N LEU A 236 3.53 5.57 -9.98
CA LEU A 236 2.19 6.01 -9.59
C LEU A 236 1.15 5.64 -10.65
N ASN A 237 1.51 5.74 -11.94
CA ASN A 237 0.68 5.23 -13.03
C ASN A 237 0.50 3.71 -12.95
N ALA A 238 1.50 2.96 -12.53
CA ALA A 238 1.35 1.53 -12.26
C ALA A 238 0.33 1.24 -11.14
N ALA A 239 0.30 2.07 -10.08
CA ALA A 239 -0.75 1.97 -9.06
C ALA A 239 -2.15 2.28 -9.62
N GLU A 240 -2.25 3.21 -10.55
CA GLU A 240 -3.51 3.54 -11.21
C GLU A 240 -4.08 2.38 -12.03
N TYR A 241 -3.26 1.45 -12.56
CA TYR A 241 -3.74 0.22 -13.20
C TYR A 241 -4.55 -0.65 -12.24
N LEU A 242 -4.13 -0.79 -10.98
CA LEU A 242 -4.89 -1.51 -9.95
C LEU A 242 -6.24 -0.85 -9.70
N ALA A 243 -6.24 0.47 -9.51
CA ALA A 243 -7.44 1.23 -9.21
C ALA A 243 -8.41 1.27 -10.41
N SER A 244 -7.90 1.44 -11.63
CA SER A 244 -8.71 1.45 -12.84
C SER A 244 -9.36 0.10 -13.15
N ALA A 245 -8.75 -1.00 -12.69
CA ALA A 245 -9.32 -2.34 -12.75
C ALA A 245 -10.38 -2.60 -11.66
N GLY A 246 -10.41 -1.78 -10.58
CA GLY A 246 -11.45 -1.81 -9.55
C GLY A 246 -10.97 -1.80 -8.11
N ASN A 247 -9.71 -2.12 -7.83
CA ASN A 247 -9.17 -2.15 -6.46
C ASN A 247 -8.47 -0.83 -6.12
N ARG A 248 -9.13 -0.03 -5.28
CA ARG A 248 -8.64 1.28 -4.82
C ARG A 248 -7.87 1.22 -3.50
N ASN A 249 -7.90 0.06 -2.81
CA ASN A 249 -7.25 -0.15 -1.53
C ASN A 249 -5.75 -0.42 -1.76
N VAL A 250 -5.03 0.62 -2.18
CA VAL A 250 -3.62 0.54 -2.55
C VAL A 250 -2.76 1.33 -1.57
N VAL A 251 -1.69 0.69 -1.10
CA VAL A 251 -0.58 1.30 -0.37
C VAL A 251 0.61 1.40 -1.32
N PHE A 252 1.25 2.56 -1.40
CA PHE A 252 2.41 2.75 -2.27
C PHE A 252 3.71 2.54 -1.49
N GLY A 253 4.60 1.67 -1.98
CA GLY A 253 5.81 1.25 -1.28
C GLY A 253 7.10 1.83 -1.86
N LEU A 254 7.77 2.72 -1.11
CA LEU A 254 9.15 3.16 -1.37
C LEU A 254 10.12 2.14 -0.79
N ARG A 255 11.15 1.75 -1.55
CA ARG A 255 12.10 0.69 -1.17
C ARG A 255 13.53 0.94 -1.65
N GLY A 256 13.82 2.17 -2.03
CA GLY A 256 15.06 2.58 -2.67
C GLY A 256 15.07 2.33 -4.18
N MET A 257 15.82 3.15 -4.87
CA MET A 257 16.03 3.08 -6.32
C MET A 257 17.33 2.34 -6.64
N LYS A 258 17.26 1.41 -7.59
CA LYS A 258 18.47 0.73 -8.08
C LYS A 258 19.28 1.67 -8.96
N THR A 259 20.41 2.11 -8.45
CA THR A 259 21.37 3.00 -9.14
C THR A 259 22.77 2.74 -8.61
N ASN A 260 23.77 3.12 -9.38
CA ASN A 260 25.19 3.07 -8.97
C ASN A 260 25.55 4.10 -7.87
N MET A 261 24.66 5.03 -7.55
CA MET A 261 24.84 6.00 -6.46
C MET A 261 24.33 5.49 -5.10
N GLY A 262 23.83 4.27 -5.02
CA GLY A 262 23.30 3.68 -3.78
C GLY A 262 24.38 3.17 -2.82
N ASP A 263 25.56 2.85 -3.31
CA ASP A 263 26.66 2.28 -2.49
C ASP A 263 26.99 3.16 -1.26
N PRO A 264 27.24 2.55 -0.10
CA PRO A 264 27.33 1.11 0.19
C PRO A 264 25.97 0.42 0.43
N HIS A 265 24.86 1.15 0.45
CA HIS A 265 23.54 0.55 0.57
C HIS A 265 23.16 -0.20 -0.71
N ARG A 266 22.29 -1.18 -0.57
CA ARG A 266 21.77 -1.99 -1.68
C ARG A 266 21.10 -1.15 -2.77
N ASN A 267 20.43 -0.06 -2.36
CA ASN A 267 19.73 0.86 -3.22
C ASN A 267 19.87 2.30 -2.69
N PHE A 268 19.73 3.27 -3.55
CA PHE A 268 19.64 4.68 -3.13
C PHE A 268 18.31 4.89 -2.36
N VAL A 269 18.41 5.32 -1.10
CA VAL A 269 17.24 5.53 -0.23
C VAL A 269 16.40 6.69 -0.76
N ASP A 270 15.10 6.44 -1.01
CA ASP A 270 14.19 7.40 -1.65
C ASP A 270 13.08 7.91 -0.73
N PHE A 271 13.26 7.81 0.59
CA PHE A 271 12.20 8.11 1.57
C PHE A 271 11.88 9.61 1.71
N ALA A 272 12.71 10.50 1.20
CA ALA A 272 12.35 11.90 1.01
C ALA A 272 11.15 12.10 0.07
N GLN A 273 10.78 11.08 -0.71
CA GLN A 273 9.59 11.09 -1.57
C GLN A 273 8.28 10.76 -0.85
N VAL A 274 8.31 10.34 0.41
CA VAL A 274 7.07 10.11 1.20
C VAL A 274 6.10 11.30 1.12
N PRO A 275 6.48 12.54 1.46
CA PRO A 275 5.58 13.69 1.36
C PRO A 275 5.20 14.03 -0.09
N VAL A 276 6.04 13.71 -1.07
CA VAL A 276 5.74 13.91 -2.50
C VAL A 276 4.60 13.00 -2.94
N VAL A 277 4.68 11.70 -2.63
CA VAL A 277 3.60 10.73 -2.93
C VAL A 277 2.30 11.15 -2.26
N LYS A 278 2.32 11.56 -0.98
CA LYS A 278 1.14 12.02 -0.25
C LYS A 278 0.54 13.30 -0.83
N ARG A 279 1.35 14.19 -1.38
CA ARG A 279 0.87 15.40 -2.08
C ARG A 279 0.22 15.07 -3.41
N LEU A 280 0.78 14.12 -4.17
CA LEU A 280 0.29 13.75 -5.49
C LEU A 280 -0.89 12.78 -5.44
N THR A 281 -0.97 11.97 -4.37
CA THR A 281 -1.97 10.89 -4.29
C THR A 281 -2.66 10.84 -2.93
N ARG A 282 -3.73 10.06 -2.85
CA ARG A 282 -4.46 9.75 -1.62
C ARG A 282 -3.98 8.44 -0.98
N MET A 283 -3.01 7.77 -1.58
CA MET A 283 -2.50 6.50 -1.07
C MET A 283 -1.73 6.68 0.24
N PRO A 284 -1.89 5.78 1.23
CA PRO A 284 -0.92 5.60 2.29
C PRO A 284 0.44 5.19 1.73
N VAL A 285 1.52 5.61 2.38
CA VAL A 285 2.88 5.34 1.91
C VAL A 285 3.59 4.37 2.84
N CYS A 286 4.04 3.26 2.28
CA CYS A 286 4.91 2.29 2.92
C CYS A 286 6.38 2.61 2.64
N ILE A 287 7.25 2.37 3.62
CA ILE A 287 8.71 2.32 3.44
C ILE A 287 9.20 0.90 3.69
N ASP A 288 10.19 0.48 2.92
CA ASP A 288 10.88 -0.80 3.06
C ASP A 288 12.38 -0.56 3.27
N PRO A 289 12.79 -0.27 4.53
CA PRO A 289 14.17 0.07 4.84
C PRO A 289 15.12 -1.12 4.63
N SER A 290 14.69 -2.35 4.94
CA SER A 290 15.54 -3.54 4.78
C SER A 290 16.02 -3.72 3.34
N HIS A 291 15.12 -3.53 2.35
CA HIS A 291 15.49 -3.64 0.95
C HIS A 291 16.16 -2.37 0.40
N SER A 292 16.07 -1.25 1.10
CA SER A 292 16.85 -0.05 0.76
C SER A 292 18.30 -0.20 1.19
N VAL A 293 18.55 -0.59 2.43
CA VAL A 293 19.91 -0.74 3.02
C VAL A 293 20.58 -2.04 2.55
N GLY A 294 19.94 -3.18 2.77
CA GLY A 294 20.43 -4.50 2.35
C GLY A 294 21.45 -5.16 3.29
N THR A 295 21.84 -4.50 4.38
CA THR A 295 22.82 -4.98 5.37
C THR A 295 22.38 -4.64 6.80
N ARG A 296 23.18 -5.08 7.79
CA ARG A 296 22.99 -4.76 9.22
C ARG A 296 24.21 -4.00 9.76
N GLU A 297 24.78 -3.13 8.96
CA GLU A 297 25.90 -2.30 9.40
C GLU A 297 25.48 -1.40 10.57
N ARG A 298 26.46 -1.12 11.44
CA ARG A 298 26.26 -0.29 12.63
C ARG A 298 27.03 1.01 12.48
N ALA A 299 26.33 2.11 12.66
CA ALA A 299 26.90 3.43 12.67
C ALA A 299 27.70 3.72 13.96
N PRO A 300 28.59 4.73 14.00
CA PRO A 300 29.39 5.08 15.18
C PRO A 300 28.59 5.44 16.43
N ASP A 301 27.34 5.86 16.28
CA ASP A 301 26.40 6.13 17.39
C ASP A 301 25.82 4.86 18.02
N GLY A 302 26.14 3.70 17.45
CA GLY A 302 25.68 2.39 17.90
C GLY A 302 24.38 1.92 17.29
N MET A 303 23.70 2.72 16.48
CA MET A 303 22.47 2.33 15.79
C MET A 303 22.77 1.58 14.48
N LEU A 304 21.83 0.76 14.05
CA LEU A 304 21.93 0.10 12.74
C LEU A 304 21.48 1.05 11.62
N ASP A 305 22.12 0.98 10.46
CA ASP A 305 21.75 1.78 9.27
C ASP A 305 20.26 1.64 8.94
N VAL A 306 19.70 0.44 9.07
CA VAL A 306 18.27 0.20 8.82
C VAL A 306 17.37 0.99 9.79
N MET A 307 17.81 1.26 11.03
CA MET A 307 17.06 2.10 11.97
C MET A 307 17.11 3.58 11.57
N HIS A 308 18.30 4.10 11.24
CA HIS A 308 18.41 5.46 10.71
C HIS A 308 17.53 5.70 9.50
N VAL A 309 17.55 4.77 8.55
CA VAL A 309 16.74 4.86 7.32
C VAL A 309 15.26 4.74 7.63
N THR A 310 14.89 3.89 8.60
CA THR A 310 13.49 3.79 9.06
C THR A 310 13.03 5.12 9.67
N ALA A 311 13.81 5.67 10.60
CA ALA A 311 13.49 6.95 11.24
C ALA A 311 13.34 8.08 10.21
N GLN A 312 14.21 8.14 9.19
CA GLN A 312 14.12 9.10 8.09
C GLN A 312 12.73 9.04 7.41
N GLY A 313 12.26 7.85 7.06
CA GLY A 313 10.96 7.67 6.40
C GLY A 313 9.79 7.98 7.32
N VAL A 314 9.86 7.59 8.60
CA VAL A 314 8.81 7.85 9.59
C VAL A 314 8.70 9.36 9.88
N VAL A 315 9.81 10.06 10.06
CA VAL A 315 9.85 11.53 10.25
C VAL A 315 9.38 12.27 8.98
N ALA A 316 9.52 11.67 7.80
CA ALA A 316 8.95 12.18 6.55
C ALA A 316 7.43 11.92 6.44
N GLY A 317 6.83 11.12 7.34
CA GLY A 317 5.40 10.87 7.42
C GLY A 317 4.92 9.56 6.78
N ALA A 318 5.75 8.52 6.76
CA ALA A 318 5.36 7.18 6.32
C ALA A 318 4.16 6.64 7.13
N ASN A 319 3.37 5.78 6.50
CA ASN A 319 2.13 5.21 7.04
C ASN A 319 2.22 3.71 7.30
N MET A 320 3.21 3.08 6.72
CA MET A 320 3.50 1.66 6.87
C MET A 320 5.01 1.44 6.80
N ILE A 321 5.51 0.52 7.60
CA ILE A 321 6.89 0.04 7.56
C ILE A 321 6.84 -1.44 7.21
N LEU A 322 7.56 -1.86 6.17
CA LEU A 322 7.77 -3.25 5.82
C LEU A 322 9.23 -3.62 6.10
N VAL A 323 9.50 -4.43 7.10
CA VAL A 323 10.86 -4.68 7.59
C VAL A 323 11.12 -6.17 7.79
N ASP A 324 12.35 -6.59 7.47
CA ASP A 324 12.78 -7.98 7.58
C ASP A 324 13.27 -8.28 9.00
N PHE A 325 12.61 -9.27 9.61
CA PHE A 325 13.01 -9.89 10.86
C PHE A 325 13.11 -11.40 10.69
N HIS A 326 14.05 -12.00 11.40
CA HIS A 326 14.18 -13.45 11.40
C HIS A 326 14.71 -13.93 12.75
N PRO A 327 14.19 -15.06 13.34
CA PRO A 327 14.71 -15.62 14.58
C PRO A 327 16.22 -15.91 14.53
N HIS A 328 16.67 -16.37 13.36
CA HIS A 328 18.07 -16.73 13.10
C HIS A 328 18.50 -16.21 11.73
N PRO A 329 18.88 -14.92 11.57
CA PRO A 329 19.20 -14.33 10.27
C PRO A 329 20.22 -15.11 9.44
N ALA A 330 21.22 -15.72 10.08
CA ALA A 330 22.23 -16.55 9.40
C ALA A 330 21.67 -17.84 8.77
N LYS A 331 20.46 -18.28 9.19
CA LYS A 331 19.77 -19.46 8.66
C LYS A 331 18.65 -19.10 7.68
N ALA A 332 18.35 -17.82 7.50
CA ALA A 332 17.29 -17.36 6.61
C ALA A 332 17.57 -17.79 5.16
N LEU A 333 16.57 -18.37 4.50
CA LEU A 333 16.68 -18.81 3.11
C LEU A 333 16.77 -17.65 2.11
N VAL A 334 16.31 -16.46 2.53
CA VAL A 334 16.30 -15.25 1.72
C VAL A 334 16.59 -14.03 2.60
N ASP A 335 17.43 -13.13 2.08
CA ASP A 335 17.71 -11.78 2.63
C ASP A 335 18.18 -11.78 4.11
N GLY A 336 18.83 -12.87 4.57
CA GLY A 336 19.38 -12.99 5.92
C GLY A 336 20.31 -11.85 6.35
N PRO A 337 21.24 -11.37 5.51
CA PRO A 337 22.17 -10.29 5.87
C PRO A 337 21.49 -8.98 6.30
N GLN A 338 20.27 -8.72 5.86
CA GLN A 338 19.51 -7.48 6.19
C GLN A 338 18.49 -7.68 7.31
N ALA A 339 18.16 -8.94 7.66
CA ALA A 339 17.11 -9.24 8.63
C ALA A 339 17.55 -8.90 10.06
N LEU A 340 16.70 -8.19 10.79
CA LEU A 340 16.84 -7.96 12.22
C LEU A 340 16.52 -9.23 13.01
N THR A 341 17.08 -9.36 14.21
CA THR A 341 16.79 -10.45 15.15
C THR A 341 15.54 -10.14 15.97
N LEU A 342 14.88 -11.17 16.51
CA LEU A 342 13.73 -10.97 17.40
C LEU A 342 14.08 -10.18 18.68
N ALA A 343 15.31 -10.27 19.18
CA ALA A 343 15.77 -9.50 20.32
C ALA A 343 15.84 -7.97 20.02
N GLU A 344 15.97 -7.58 18.77
CA GLU A 344 15.99 -6.19 18.35
C GLU A 344 14.58 -5.61 18.11
N LEU A 345 13.52 -6.43 18.13
CA LEU A 345 12.17 -5.98 17.86
C LEU A 345 11.65 -4.91 18.84
N PRO A 346 11.78 -5.05 20.16
CA PRO A 346 11.36 -4.01 21.10
C PRO A 346 12.09 -2.69 20.88
N TRP A 347 13.42 -2.73 20.69
CA TRP A 347 14.22 -1.55 20.37
C TRP A 347 13.80 -0.88 19.08
N PHE A 348 13.59 -1.66 18.01
CA PHE A 348 13.10 -1.14 16.73
C PHE A 348 11.75 -0.42 16.88
N LEU A 349 10.80 -1.00 17.61
CA LEU A 349 9.48 -0.42 17.83
C LEU A 349 9.54 0.87 18.64
N GLU A 350 10.41 0.94 19.65
CA GLU A 350 10.62 2.14 20.45
C GLU A 350 11.24 3.28 19.59
N ASP A 351 12.25 2.99 18.78
CA ASP A 351 12.85 3.95 17.86
C ASP A 351 11.83 4.48 16.82
N VAL A 352 10.98 3.59 16.30
CA VAL A 352 9.86 3.98 15.42
C VAL A 352 8.88 4.90 16.14
N ALA A 353 8.58 4.63 17.42
CA ALA A 353 7.67 5.48 18.21
C ALA A 353 8.26 6.88 18.42
N ILE A 354 9.55 7.00 18.72
CA ILE A 354 10.27 8.28 18.84
C ILE A 354 10.21 9.06 17.51
N ALA A 355 10.50 8.40 16.40
CA ALA A 355 10.46 9.03 15.09
C ALA A 355 9.03 9.48 14.71
N ARG A 356 8.01 8.71 15.09
CA ARG A 356 6.60 9.07 14.88
C ARG A 356 6.20 10.28 15.72
N GLU A 357 6.58 10.32 16.98
CA GLU A 357 6.34 11.47 17.85
C GLU A 357 6.99 12.75 17.29
N ALA A 358 8.21 12.66 16.77
CA ALA A 358 8.87 13.77 16.11
C ALA A 358 8.09 14.27 14.88
N TYR A 359 7.54 13.36 14.05
CA TYR A 359 6.69 13.71 12.93
C TYR A 359 5.43 14.46 13.38
N GLU A 360 4.73 13.97 14.40
CA GLU A 360 3.50 14.62 14.90
C GLU A 360 3.77 16.02 15.48
N LYS A 361 4.87 16.17 16.22
CA LYS A 361 5.29 17.51 16.71
C LYS A 361 5.55 18.48 15.55
N ARG A 362 6.18 18.00 14.46
CA ARG A 362 6.42 18.81 13.25
C ARG A 362 5.11 19.20 12.54
N ARG A 363 4.11 18.31 12.51
CA ARG A 363 2.78 18.63 11.95
C ARG A 363 2.12 19.77 12.72
N VAL A 364 2.06 19.67 14.06
CA VAL A 364 1.50 20.72 14.92
C VAL A 364 2.22 22.06 14.73
N LEU A 365 3.56 22.04 14.58
CA LEU A 365 4.34 23.24 14.30
C LEU A 365 3.95 23.86 12.96
N SER A 366 3.81 23.05 11.90
CA SER A 366 3.40 23.51 10.57
C SER A 366 2.02 24.17 10.58
N GLU A 367 1.05 23.60 11.27
CA GLU A 367 -0.32 24.14 11.40
C GLU A 367 -0.32 25.53 12.05
N ARG A 368 0.51 25.74 13.09
CA ARG A 368 0.66 27.05 13.75
C ARG A 368 1.24 28.14 12.83
N PHE A 369 2.09 27.76 11.86
CA PHE A 369 2.66 28.71 10.90
C PHE A 369 1.77 28.94 9.69
N ALA A 370 0.97 27.97 9.27
CA ALA A 370 -0.01 28.12 8.20
C ALA A 370 -1.23 28.98 8.59
N ALA A 371 -1.53 29.08 9.87
CA ALA A 371 -2.62 29.90 10.42
C ALA A 371 -2.26 31.39 10.61
N ARG A 372 -1.02 31.80 10.31
CA ARG A 372 -0.53 33.21 10.34
C ARG A 372 -0.54 33.80 8.94
#